data_ba3cac40e4e1c8bbe9907388216a1a66
#
_entry.id   ba3cac40e4e1c8bbe9907388216a1a66
#
_cell.length_a   1.000
_cell.length_b   1.000
_cell.length_c   1.000
_cell.angle_alpha   90.00
_cell.angle_beta   90.00
_cell.angle_gamma   90.00
#
_symmetry.space_group_name_H-M   'P 1'
#
loop_
_entity.id
_entity.type
_entity.pdbx_description
1 polymer ?
#
loop_
_entity_poly.entity_id
_entity_poly.type
_entity_poly.pdbx_seq_one_letter_code
_entity_poly.pdbx_strand_id
1 'polypeptide(L)'
;VLRVAARARDAGIELERVVAVCPVLDPGHTLVQLEGGWALYRKYFVWKWQRSLKKKQAAWPQLYDLDAVQALDNLTDMTDHLVRTYGGYPSLKQYLQGYAIVGDALGSIVHPTRIIAAADAPIIPAQDLDRIARPAALTVTRTTFGGHCGFYDARPGGTWIEREVYATLAGA
;
A
#
# COMPACT_ATOMS: atom_id res chain seq x y z
N VAL A 1 2.56 -3.94 7.22
CA VAL A 1 3.69 -3.57 8.08
C VAL A 1 3.26 -2.48 9.06
N LEU A 2 2.92 -1.23 8.67
CA LEU A 2 2.63 -0.10 9.59
C LEU A 2 1.45 -0.37 10.53
N ARG A 3 0.37 -0.99 10.05
CA ARG A 3 -0.77 -1.37 10.90
C ARG A 3 -0.40 -2.43 11.95
N VAL A 4 0.52 -3.31 11.63
CA VAL A 4 1.07 -4.27 12.61
C VAL A 4 1.92 -3.52 13.63
N ALA A 5 2.83 -2.66 13.19
CA ALA A 5 3.66 -1.85 14.08
C ALA A 5 2.83 -1.02 15.08
N ALA A 6 1.72 -0.40 14.61
CA ALA A 6 0.82 0.38 15.46
C ALA A 6 0.06 -0.46 16.51
N ARG A 7 -0.09 -1.76 16.30
CA ARG A 7 -0.84 -2.69 17.19
C ARG A 7 0.06 -3.68 17.92
N ALA A 8 1.34 -3.73 17.57
CA ALA A 8 2.27 -4.73 18.07
C ALA A 8 2.36 -4.72 19.59
N ARG A 9 2.46 -3.54 20.19
CA ARG A 9 2.51 -3.36 21.65
C ARG A 9 1.30 -3.99 22.35
N ASP A 10 0.09 -3.66 21.88
CA ASP A 10 -1.15 -4.14 22.50
C ASP A 10 -1.36 -5.65 22.28
N ALA A 11 -0.76 -6.18 21.20
CA ALA A 11 -0.76 -7.62 20.89
C ALA A 11 0.39 -8.39 21.57
N GLY A 12 1.24 -7.73 22.38
CA GLY A 12 2.41 -8.35 23.00
C GLY A 12 3.48 -8.81 22.01
N ILE A 13 3.53 -8.17 20.83
CA ILE A 13 4.53 -8.47 19.80
C ILE A 13 5.66 -7.45 19.91
N GLU A 14 6.86 -7.92 20.16
CA GLU A 14 8.06 -7.08 20.11
C GLU A 14 8.63 -7.02 18.70
N LEU A 15 8.88 -5.82 18.22
CA LEU A 15 9.49 -5.57 16.93
C LEU A 15 10.79 -4.78 17.16
N GLU A 16 11.90 -5.30 16.65
CA GLU A 16 13.16 -4.57 16.76
C GLU A 16 13.14 -3.32 15.87
N ARG A 17 12.74 -3.46 14.64
CA ARG A 17 12.69 -2.37 13.65
C ARG A 17 11.63 -2.63 12.59
N VAL A 18 11.11 -1.56 12.02
CA VAL A 18 10.11 -1.61 10.95
C VAL A 18 10.50 -0.66 9.83
N VAL A 19 10.48 -1.16 8.60
CA VAL A 19 10.68 -0.32 7.41
C VAL A 19 9.49 -0.49 6.48
N ALA A 20 8.95 0.61 5.99
CA ALA A 20 7.90 0.64 4.98
C ALA A 20 8.35 1.49 3.78
N VAL A 21 8.42 0.89 2.60
CA VAL A 21 8.80 1.56 1.36
C VAL A 21 7.56 1.84 0.54
N CYS A 22 7.32 3.10 0.20
CA CYS A 22 6.17 3.59 -0.55
C CYS A 22 4.84 2.98 -0.08
N PRO A 23 4.52 3.01 1.22
CA PRO A 23 3.30 2.38 1.73
C PRO A 23 2.06 3.12 1.25
N VAL A 24 0.99 2.38 0.98
CA VAL A 24 -0.35 2.95 0.80
C VAL A 24 -0.82 3.50 2.15
N LEU A 25 -0.96 4.81 2.26
CA LEU A 25 -1.41 5.51 3.46
C LEU A 25 -2.91 5.77 3.43
N ASP A 26 -3.41 6.20 2.28
CA ASP A 26 -4.84 6.37 2.00
C ASP A 26 -5.21 5.56 0.74
N PRO A 27 -5.84 4.39 0.89
CA PRO A 27 -6.24 3.56 -0.26
C PRO A 27 -7.23 4.26 -1.19
N GLY A 28 -8.05 5.20 -0.67
CA GLY A 28 -8.97 5.97 -1.49
C GLY A 28 -8.23 6.90 -2.44
N HIS A 29 -7.24 7.63 -1.94
CA HIS A 29 -6.39 8.49 -2.78
C HIS A 29 -5.57 7.67 -3.77
N THR A 30 -5.02 6.52 -3.35
CA THR A 30 -4.30 5.61 -4.25
C THR A 30 -5.19 5.11 -5.39
N LEU A 31 -6.45 4.74 -5.09
CA LEU A 31 -7.41 4.31 -6.12
C LEU A 31 -7.70 5.43 -7.12
N VAL A 32 -7.92 6.66 -6.65
CA VAL A 32 -8.12 7.85 -7.50
C VAL A 32 -6.90 8.10 -8.41
N GLN A 33 -5.68 7.98 -7.86
CA GLN A 33 -4.44 8.13 -8.64
C GLN A 33 -4.29 7.05 -9.71
N LEU A 34 -4.63 5.81 -9.42
CA LEU A 34 -4.61 4.72 -10.39
C LEU A 34 -5.62 4.93 -11.51
N GLU A 35 -6.85 5.37 -11.17
CA GLU A 35 -7.91 5.62 -12.16
C GLU A 35 -7.65 6.86 -13.01
N GLY A 36 -7.17 7.94 -12.39
CA GLY A 36 -6.87 9.21 -13.07
C GLY A 36 -5.50 9.24 -13.76
N GLY A 37 -4.66 8.25 -13.50
CA GLY A 37 -3.30 8.19 -14.02
C GLY A 37 -3.19 7.80 -15.49
N TRP A 38 -1.97 7.50 -15.91
CA TRP A 38 -1.68 7.14 -17.30
C TRP A 38 -2.49 5.92 -17.75
N ALA A 39 -3.25 6.07 -18.85
CA ALA A 39 -4.23 5.09 -19.31
C ALA A 39 -3.65 3.69 -19.56
N LEU A 40 -2.40 3.60 -20.05
CA LEU A 40 -1.74 2.31 -20.27
C LEU A 40 -1.45 1.59 -18.95
N TYR A 41 -1.07 2.35 -17.93
CA TYR A 41 -0.80 1.83 -16.59
C TYR A 41 -2.08 1.30 -15.94
N ARG A 42 -3.18 2.08 -16.01
CA ARG A 42 -4.51 1.65 -15.54
C ARG A 42 -4.97 0.36 -16.24
N LYS A 43 -4.90 0.31 -17.59
CA LYS A 43 -5.26 -0.90 -18.35
C LYS A 43 -4.43 -2.12 -17.95
N TYR A 44 -3.13 -1.91 -17.68
CA TYR A 44 -2.26 -2.99 -17.19
C TYR A 44 -2.71 -3.52 -15.82
N PHE A 45 -3.08 -2.64 -14.88
CA PHE A 45 -3.59 -3.06 -13.56
C PHE A 45 -4.91 -3.82 -13.67
N VAL A 46 -5.87 -3.33 -14.45
CA VAL A 46 -7.15 -4.02 -14.69
C VAL A 46 -6.89 -5.41 -15.27
N TRP A 47 -6.08 -5.51 -16.32
CA TRP A 47 -5.72 -6.80 -16.92
C TRP A 47 -5.04 -7.76 -15.93
N LYS A 48 -4.09 -7.26 -15.13
CA LYS A 48 -3.41 -8.06 -14.11
C LYS A 48 -4.39 -8.59 -13.06
N TRP A 49 -5.31 -7.74 -12.62
CA TRP A 49 -6.34 -8.14 -11.66
C TRP A 49 -7.27 -9.18 -12.23
N GLN A 50 -7.85 -8.94 -13.40
CA GLN A 50 -8.70 -9.89 -14.07
C GLN A 50 -8.03 -11.27 -14.23
N ARG A 51 -6.75 -11.27 -14.65
CA ARG A 51 -5.96 -12.51 -14.76
C ARG A 51 -5.79 -13.22 -13.40
N SER A 52 -5.55 -12.48 -12.33
CA SER A 52 -5.40 -13.04 -10.98
C SER A 52 -6.72 -13.59 -10.46
N LEU A 53 -7.83 -12.88 -10.70
CA LEU A 53 -9.17 -13.31 -10.31
C LEU A 53 -9.62 -14.57 -11.06
N LYS A 54 -9.32 -14.68 -12.36
CA LYS A 54 -9.56 -15.92 -13.13
C LYS A 54 -8.84 -17.12 -12.54
N LYS A 55 -7.57 -16.95 -12.15
CA LYS A 55 -6.81 -18.01 -11.49
C LYS A 55 -7.41 -18.39 -10.14
N LYS A 56 -7.87 -17.40 -9.37
CA LYS A 56 -8.51 -17.62 -8.08
C LYS A 56 -9.82 -18.41 -8.23
N GLN A 57 -10.68 -18.01 -9.15
CA GLN A 57 -11.93 -18.72 -9.45
C GLN A 57 -11.66 -20.15 -9.92
N ALA A 58 -10.69 -20.35 -10.81
CA ALA A 58 -10.32 -21.70 -11.28
C ALA A 58 -9.77 -22.61 -10.16
N ALA A 59 -9.06 -22.03 -9.18
CA ALA A 59 -8.53 -22.78 -8.04
C ALA A 59 -9.60 -23.12 -6.98
N TRP A 60 -10.61 -22.27 -6.83
CA TRP A 60 -11.67 -22.42 -5.82
C TRP A 60 -13.06 -22.08 -6.38
N PRO A 61 -13.54 -22.82 -7.39
CA PRO A 61 -14.81 -22.52 -8.09
C PRO A 61 -16.03 -22.61 -7.17
N GLN A 62 -15.95 -23.38 -6.11
CA GLN A 62 -17.02 -23.53 -5.10
C GLN A 62 -17.12 -22.32 -4.15
N LEU A 63 -16.10 -21.46 -4.09
CA LEU A 63 -16.07 -20.31 -3.19
C LEU A 63 -16.22 -18.97 -3.91
N TYR A 64 -15.88 -18.93 -5.20
CA TYR A 64 -15.81 -17.69 -5.96
C TYR A 64 -16.50 -17.81 -7.32
N ASP A 65 -17.51 -16.98 -7.50
CA ASP A 65 -18.04 -16.62 -8.81
C ASP A 65 -17.60 -15.19 -9.14
N LEU A 66 -16.61 -15.06 -10.01
CA LEU A 66 -16.00 -13.78 -10.35
C LEU A 66 -16.29 -13.34 -11.81
N ASP A 67 -17.25 -13.97 -12.47
CA ASP A 67 -17.56 -13.67 -13.88
C ASP A 67 -18.04 -12.24 -14.04
N ALA A 68 -18.87 -11.73 -13.11
CA ALA A 68 -19.32 -10.34 -13.13
C ALA A 68 -18.17 -9.34 -13.03
N VAL A 69 -17.15 -9.63 -12.21
CA VAL A 69 -15.96 -8.77 -12.08
C VAL A 69 -15.09 -8.80 -13.33
N GLN A 70 -15.07 -9.93 -14.05
CA GLN A 70 -14.31 -10.04 -15.30
C GLN A 70 -14.83 -9.14 -16.43
N ALA A 71 -16.09 -8.72 -16.35
CA ALA A 71 -16.71 -7.82 -17.32
C ALA A 71 -16.43 -6.34 -17.03
N LEU A 72 -15.88 -6.01 -15.85
CA LEU A 72 -15.58 -4.64 -15.47
C LEU A 72 -14.21 -4.20 -15.99
N ASP A 73 -14.09 -2.94 -16.38
CA ASP A 73 -12.92 -2.37 -17.05
C ASP A 73 -12.19 -1.28 -16.24
N ASN A 74 -12.60 -1.08 -14.99
CA ASN A 74 -11.99 -0.12 -14.08
C ASN A 74 -11.82 -0.71 -12.66
N LEU A 75 -10.81 -0.21 -11.93
CA LEU A 75 -10.45 -0.74 -10.61
C LEU A 75 -11.48 -0.38 -9.52
N THR A 76 -12.15 0.74 -9.66
CA THR A 76 -13.16 1.21 -8.70
C THR A 76 -14.34 0.26 -8.64
N ASP A 77 -14.95 -0.05 -9.79
CA ASP A 77 -16.11 -0.94 -9.87
C ASP A 77 -15.71 -2.38 -9.53
N MET A 78 -14.54 -2.84 -9.99
CA MET A 78 -14.01 -4.15 -9.61
C MET A 78 -13.84 -4.26 -8.09
N THR A 79 -13.28 -3.23 -7.44
CA THR A 79 -13.08 -3.21 -5.99
C THR A 79 -14.42 -3.16 -5.27
N ASP A 80 -15.36 -2.30 -5.70
CA ASP A 80 -16.69 -2.18 -5.07
C ASP A 80 -17.44 -3.51 -5.12
N HIS A 81 -17.45 -4.17 -6.28
CA HIS A 81 -18.07 -5.48 -6.43
C HIS A 81 -17.47 -6.52 -5.48
N LEU A 82 -16.16 -6.64 -5.44
CA LEU A 82 -15.46 -7.60 -4.57
C LEU A 82 -15.69 -7.32 -3.08
N VAL A 83 -15.69 -6.05 -2.70
CA VAL A 83 -15.91 -5.60 -1.32
C VAL A 83 -17.32 -5.96 -0.85
N ARG A 84 -18.35 -5.72 -1.68
CA ARG A 84 -19.75 -6.02 -1.34
C ARG A 84 -20.03 -7.51 -1.32
N THR A 85 -19.46 -8.26 -2.27
CA THR A 85 -19.75 -9.68 -2.44
C THR A 85 -18.95 -10.55 -1.48
N TYR A 86 -17.66 -10.24 -1.27
CA TYR A 86 -16.74 -11.11 -0.54
C TYR A 86 -16.05 -10.43 0.64
N GLY A 87 -16.09 -9.10 0.73
CA GLY A 87 -15.30 -8.34 1.71
C GLY A 87 -16.01 -8.12 3.04
N GLY A 88 -17.31 -8.35 3.12
CA GLY A 88 -18.11 -8.11 4.33
C GLY A 88 -18.27 -6.63 4.71
N TYR A 89 -18.00 -5.71 3.79
CA TYR A 89 -18.19 -4.27 4.00
C TYR A 89 -19.44 -3.77 3.27
N PRO A 90 -20.20 -2.86 3.88
CA PRO A 90 -21.42 -2.32 3.25
C PRO A 90 -21.15 -1.44 2.03
N SER A 91 -19.94 -0.89 1.91
CA SER A 91 -19.57 -0.01 0.79
C SER A 91 -18.07 0.04 0.56
N LEU A 92 -17.67 0.37 -0.68
CA LEU A 92 -16.28 0.65 -1.04
C LEU A 92 -15.66 1.74 -0.14
N LYS A 93 -16.42 2.81 0.14
CA LYS A 93 -15.97 3.91 1.01
C LYS A 93 -15.57 3.42 2.39
N GLN A 94 -16.41 2.62 3.03
CA GLN A 94 -16.12 2.07 4.37
C GLN A 94 -14.93 1.11 4.35
N TYR A 95 -14.82 0.29 3.30
CA TYR A 95 -13.65 -0.57 3.10
C TYR A 95 -12.35 0.25 3.00
N LEU A 96 -12.30 1.24 2.10
CA LEU A 96 -11.11 2.06 1.90
C LEU A 96 -10.75 2.85 3.17
N GLN A 97 -11.73 3.43 3.85
CA GLN A 97 -11.52 4.13 5.13
C GLN A 97 -11.03 3.17 6.23
N GLY A 98 -11.55 1.96 6.30
CA GLY A 98 -11.11 0.94 7.26
C GLY A 98 -9.65 0.49 7.06
N TYR A 99 -9.10 0.67 5.86
CA TYR A 99 -7.71 0.36 5.55
C TYR A 99 -6.79 1.59 5.56
N ALA A 100 -7.31 2.79 5.59
CA ALA A 100 -6.51 4.01 5.68
C ALA A 100 -5.71 4.05 6.99
N ILE A 101 -4.49 4.58 6.91
CA ILE A 101 -3.59 4.77 8.05
C ILE A 101 -3.18 6.23 8.22
N VAL A 102 -4.05 7.14 7.79
CA VAL A 102 -3.97 8.60 8.03
C VAL A 102 -4.58 8.98 9.38
N GLY A 103 -4.45 10.23 9.78
CA GLY A 103 -4.85 10.69 11.11
C GLY A 103 -4.02 10.01 12.20
N ASP A 104 -4.65 9.61 13.28
CA ASP A 104 -3.98 9.03 14.46
C ASP A 104 -3.65 7.54 14.36
N ALA A 105 -3.95 6.89 13.23
CA ALA A 105 -3.81 5.44 13.07
C ALA A 105 -2.39 4.89 13.38
N LEU A 106 -1.37 5.73 13.27
CA LEU A 106 0.03 5.39 13.57
C LEU A 106 0.52 5.98 14.90
N GLY A 107 -0.33 6.68 15.66
CA GLY A 107 0.06 7.36 16.91
C GLY A 107 0.58 6.43 18.00
N SER A 108 0.14 5.16 17.99
CA SER A 108 0.55 4.14 18.97
C SER A 108 1.86 3.42 18.65
N ILE A 109 2.56 3.78 17.57
CA ILE A 109 3.86 3.17 17.24
C ILE A 109 4.90 3.54 18.29
N VAL A 110 5.50 2.54 18.92
CA VAL A 110 6.56 2.65 19.91
C VAL A 110 7.88 2.02 19.46
N HIS A 111 7.83 1.15 18.47
CA HIS A 111 9.01 0.49 17.91
C HIS A 111 9.68 1.36 16.85
N PRO A 112 11.01 1.37 16.73
CA PRO A 112 11.73 2.13 15.71
C PRO A 112 11.16 1.81 14.31
N THR A 113 10.51 2.79 13.71
CA THR A 113 9.80 2.63 12.44
C THR A 113 10.26 3.69 11.45
N ARG A 114 10.56 3.30 10.23
CA ARG A 114 10.94 4.21 9.15
C ARG A 114 10.04 4.04 7.94
N ILE A 115 9.48 5.13 7.46
CA ILE A 115 8.81 5.20 6.16
C ILE A 115 9.77 5.85 5.16
N ILE A 116 9.95 5.23 4.00
CA ILE A 116 10.71 5.77 2.87
C ILE A 116 9.75 5.91 1.70
N ALA A 117 9.60 7.11 1.16
CA ALA A 117 8.71 7.38 0.04
C ALA A 117 9.32 8.41 -0.92
N ALA A 118 8.88 8.40 -2.17
CA ALA A 118 9.31 9.35 -3.20
C ALA A 118 8.18 10.33 -3.55
N ALA A 119 8.54 11.58 -3.79
CA ALA A 119 7.59 12.63 -4.17
C ALA A 119 7.03 12.42 -5.58
N ASP A 120 7.77 11.74 -6.44
CA ASP A 120 7.41 11.41 -7.83
C ASP A 120 6.71 10.04 -7.99
N ALA A 121 6.26 9.43 -6.89
CA ALA A 121 5.56 8.14 -6.95
C ALA A 121 4.23 8.29 -7.72
N PRO A 122 4.03 7.54 -8.83
CA PRO A 122 2.86 7.76 -9.71
C PRO A 122 1.55 7.22 -9.12
N ILE A 123 1.61 6.40 -8.09
CA ILE A 123 0.44 5.73 -7.48
C ILE A 123 0.20 6.13 -6.04
N ILE A 124 1.23 6.50 -5.28
CA ILE A 124 1.11 6.84 -3.87
C ILE A 124 1.25 8.36 -3.75
N PRO A 125 0.16 9.09 -3.46
CA PRO A 125 0.24 10.53 -3.28
C PRO A 125 1.16 10.88 -2.10
N ALA A 126 2.25 11.57 -2.38
CA ALA A 126 3.24 11.93 -1.35
C ALA A 126 2.66 12.90 -0.30
N GLN A 127 1.56 13.59 -0.61
CA GLN A 127 0.83 14.46 0.31
C GLN A 127 0.19 13.69 1.48
N ASP A 128 -0.10 12.40 1.30
CA ASP A 128 -0.65 11.58 2.37
C ASP A 128 0.33 11.38 3.52
N LEU A 129 1.63 11.56 3.28
CA LEU A 129 2.64 11.60 4.34
C LEU A 129 2.42 12.75 5.33
N ASP A 130 1.81 13.84 4.92
CA ASP A 130 1.56 15.01 5.77
C ASP A 130 0.29 14.81 6.63
N ARG A 131 -0.46 13.73 6.38
CA ARG A 131 -1.72 13.41 7.05
C ARG A 131 -1.61 12.31 8.11
N ILE A 132 -0.43 11.75 8.33
CA ILE A 132 -0.20 10.68 9.33
C ILE A 132 0.29 11.24 10.66
N ALA A 133 -0.03 10.57 11.76
CA ALA A 133 0.59 10.83 13.07
C ALA A 133 2.10 10.60 13.01
N ARG A 134 2.84 11.40 13.77
CA ARG A 134 4.32 11.39 13.85
C ARG A 134 4.80 11.13 15.29
N PRO A 135 4.55 9.90 15.85
CA PRO A 135 5.12 9.56 17.14
C PRO A 135 6.65 9.56 17.08
N ALA A 136 7.32 9.74 18.22
CA ALA A 136 8.78 9.85 18.30
C ALA A 136 9.54 8.66 17.71
N ALA A 137 8.92 7.46 17.71
CA ALA A 137 9.50 6.26 17.13
C ALA A 137 9.35 6.16 15.60
N LEU A 138 8.60 7.09 14.96
CA LEU A 138 8.38 7.09 13.52
C LEU A 138 9.20 8.16 12.82
N THR A 139 10.10 7.73 11.94
CA THR A 139 10.82 8.62 11.02
C THR A 139 10.30 8.49 9.59
N VAL A 140 10.30 9.60 8.84
CA VAL A 140 9.88 9.61 7.43
C VAL A 140 10.97 10.23 6.58
N THR A 141 11.44 9.46 5.61
CA THR A 141 12.36 9.92 4.56
C THR A 141 11.55 10.12 3.28
N ARG A 142 11.50 11.36 2.80
CA ARG A 142 10.87 11.71 1.51
C ARG A 142 11.95 12.14 0.54
N THR A 143 12.14 11.35 -0.53
CA THR A 143 13.06 11.71 -1.62
C THR A 143 12.32 12.47 -2.71
N THR A 144 13.04 13.26 -3.49
CA THR A 144 12.46 13.96 -4.66
C THR A 144 12.12 12.97 -5.75
N PHE A 145 13.00 12.01 -5.99
CA PHE A 145 12.88 10.98 -7.02
C PHE A 145 13.01 9.59 -6.42
N GLY A 146 12.39 8.61 -7.04
CA GLY A 146 12.40 7.21 -6.61
C GLY A 146 11.29 6.40 -7.25
N GLY A 147 10.28 7.06 -7.80
CA GLY A 147 9.10 6.41 -8.35
C GLY A 147 8.37 5.56 -7.31
N HIS A 148 7.73 4.49 -7.74
CA HIS A 148 7.09 3.53 -6.84
C HIS A 148 8.05 2.37 -6.58
N CYS A 149 8.84 2.47 -5.51
CA CYS A 149 9.80 1.45 -5.04
C CYS A 149 11.05 1.22 -5.90
N GLY A 150 11.33 2.04 -6.92
CA GLY A 150 12.51 1.88 -7.78
C GLY A 150 13.79 2.36 -7.11
N PHE A 151 13.86 3.63 -6.78
CA PHE A 151 14.99 4.29 -6.13
C PHE A 151 16.36 3.93 -6.72
N TYR A 152 16.43 3.93 -8.06
CA TYR A 152 17.68 3.62 -8.77
C TYR A 152 18.73 4.70 -8.54
N ASP A 153 19.98 4.28 -8.36
CA ASP A 153 21.14 5.16 -8.39
C ASP A 153 22.26 4.55 -9.24
N ALA A 154 23.30 5.34 -9.49
CA ALA A 154 24.42 4.93 -10.32
C ALA A 154 25.48 4.09 -9.58
N ARG A 155 25.26 3.74 -8.32
CA ARG A 155 26.25 2.99 -7.53
C ARG A 155 26.21 1.51 -7.84
N PRO A 156 27.35 0.84 -8.04
CA PRO A 156 27.39 -0.60 -8.17
C PRO A 156 26.91 -1.32 -6.89
N GLY A 157 26.28 -2.49 -7.04
CA GLY A 157 25.95 -3.35 -5.89
C GLY A 157 24.55 -3.16 -5.31
N GLY A 158 23.57 -2.76 -6.11
CA GLY A 158 22.17 -2.68 -5.71
C GLY A 158 21.60 -1.28 -5.80
N THR A 159 20.31 -1.16 -5.51
CA THR A 159 19.58 0.13 -5.52
C THR A 159 19.83 0.90 -4.22
N TRP A 160 19.62 2.21 -4.26
CA TRP A 160 19.69 3.04 -3.05
C TRP A 160 18.76 2.52 -1.96
N ILE A 161 17.54 2.12 -2.32
CA ILE A 161 16.54 1.66 -1.34
C ILE A 161 16.97 0.36 -0.64
N GLU A 162 17.62 -0.57 -1.34
CA GLU A 162 18.12 -1.81 -0.71
C GLU A 162 19.15 -1.49 0.37
N ARG A 163 20.06 -0.55 0.12
CA ARG A 163 21.05 -0.12 1.11
C ARG A 163 20.40 0.57 2.31
N GLU A 164 19.41 1.45 2.08
CA GLU A 164 18.68 2.14 3.16
C GLU A 164 17.87 1.17 4.03
N VAL A 165 17.20 0.19 3.40
CA VAL A 165 16.46 -0.85 4.13
C VAL A 165 17.42 -1.70 4.95
N TYR A 166 18.53 -2.14 4.36
CA TYR A 166 19.55 -2.91 5.06
C TYR A 166 20.13 -2.13 6.26
N ALA A 167 20.59 -0.90 6.04
CA ALA A 167 21.14 -0.05 7.11
C ALA A 167 20.11 0.15 8.24
N THR A 168 18.87 0.43 7.89
CA THR A 168 17.82 0.61 8.90
C THR A 168 17.56 -0.66 9.71
N LEU A 169 17.50 -1.83 9.08
CA LEU A 169 17.25 -3.10 9.76
C LEU A 169 18.47 -3.59 10.56
N ALA A 170 19.69 -3.32 10.07
CA ALA A 170 20.92 -3.67 10.75
C ALA A 170 21.23 -2.73 11.97
N GLY A 171 20.56 -1.60 12.10
CA GLY A 171 20.81 -0.64 13.17
C GLY A 171 22.02 0.25 12.93
N ALA A 172 22.41 0.40 11.67
CA ALA A 172 23.56 1.20 11.25
C ALA A 172 23.15 2.65 10.95
#